data_b7c82f58914b194235acf99e16eeebb6
#
_entry.id   b7c82f58914b194235acf99e16eeebb6
#
_cell.length_a   1.000
_cell.length_b   1.000
_cell.length_c   1.000
_cell.angle_alpha   90.00
_cell.angle_beta   90.00
_cell.angle_gamma   90.00
#
_symmetry.space_group_name_H-M   'P 1'
#
loop_
_entity.id
_entity.type
_entity.pdbx_description
1 polymer ?
#
loop_
_entity_poly.entity_id
_entity_poly.type
_entity_poly.pdbx_seq_one_letter_code
_entity_poly.pdbx_strand_id
1 'polypeptide(L)'
;MPCHNESVIGRLKSRLKERVKARLRRALGSPVAAEEPLAHVVVAGGVMHDWAAFDQGEWNRRISDLVDALEHEGVRWLTLVPVSAGVEPVDADDLARLDAMIDKALRHSRSRVEVIVRPEPDGRARFARIVDRLRADDVSRGVHSTASEQTLARAVLAPADAEPDLVVVLGPPDTLPTSLVWELAYSEVVFLDIPWSEISSEHLQVAVDDFRRRNRRFGGIDA
;
A
#
# COMPACT_ATOMS: atom_id res chain seq x y z
N MET A 1 -3.37 24.88 40.24
CA MET A 1 -2.49 23.85 39.64
C MET A 1 -2.77 23.79 38.17
N PRO A 2 -1.89 24.29 37.32
CA PRO A 2 -2.04 24.24 35.87
C PRO A 2 -1.09 23.18 35.27
N CYS A 3 -1.38 22.78 34.02
CA CYS A 3 -0.44 22.27 33.04
C CYS A 3 -0.16 20.78 32.99
N HIS A 4 -0.92 20.07 32.13
CA HIS A 4 -0.41 18.84 31.53
C HIS A 4 -0.77 18.67 30.03
N ASN A 5 -1.18 19.73 29.33
CA ASN A 5 -1.60 19.62 27.93
C ASN A 5 -0.56 20.11 26.90
N GLU A 6 0.57 20.68 27.33
CA GLU A 6 1.64 21.11 26.43
C GLU A 6 2.57 19.98 25.95
N SER A 7 2.57 18.85 26.62
CA SER A 7 3.55 17.77 26.39
C SER A 7 3.28 16.90 25.15
N VAL A 8 2.04 16.78 24.69
CA VAL A 8 1.69 15.89 23.56
C VAL A 8 1.90 16.61 22.23
N ILE A 9 1.41 17.82 22.13
CA ILE A 9 1.56 18.66 20.91
C ILE A 9 3.04 19.03 20.69
N GLY A 10 3.77 19.28 21.77
CA GLY A 10 5.22 19.52 21.73
C GLY A 10 6.02 18.33 21.21
N ARG A 11 5.66 17.12 21.64
CA ARG A 11 6.29 15.87 21.16
C ARG A 11 5.92 15.52 19.72
N LEU A 12 4.69 15.82 19.30
CA LEU A 12 4.29 15.66 17.89
C LEU A 12 5.06 16.60 16.96
N LYS A 13 5.14 17.89 17.35
CA LYS A 13 5.91 18.90 16.61
C LYS A 13 7.41 18.60 16.58
N SER A 14 7.98 18.06 17.65
CA SER A 14 9.40 17.70 17.67
C SER A 14 9.69 16.47 16.80
N ARG A 15 8.84 15.44 16.81
CA ARG A 15 8.97 14.27 15.94
C ARG A 15 8.76 14.60 14.46
N LEU A 16 7.80 15.48 14.15
CA LEU A 16 7.61 15.98 12.78
C LEU A 16 8.83 16.80 12.33
N LYS A 17 9.34 17.68 13.19
CA LYS A 17 10.59 18.41 12.94
C LYS A 17 11.80 17.48 12.75
N GLU A 18 11.93 16.44 13.54
CA GLU A 18 13.04 15.48 13.40
C GLU A 18 12.92 14.61 12.14
N ARG A 19 11.71 14.19 11.76
CA ARG A 19 11.48 13.51 10.48
C ARG A 19 11.74 14.43 9.28
N VAL A 20 11.28 15.69 9.34
CA VAL A 20 11.59 16.69 8.32
C VAL A 20 13.07 17.01 8.29
N LYS A 21 13.75 17.14 9.44
CA LYS A 21 15.20 17.34 9.52
C LYS A 21 15.97 16.10 9.05
N ALA A 22 15.49 14.89 9.33
CA ALA A 22 16.11 13.67 8.83
C ALA A 22 15.97 13.55 7.30
N ARG A 23 14.81 13.92 6.75
CA ARG A 23 14.61 14.06 5.29
C ARG A 23 15.47 15.18 4.70
N LEU A 24 15.52 16.34 5.36
CA LEU A 24 16.41 17.45 4.94
C LEU A 24 17.91 17.07 5.05
N ARG A 25 18.33 16.36 6.09
CA ARG A 25 19.71 15.88 6.24
C ARG A 25 20.06 14.80 5.20
N ARG A 26 19.12 13.95 4.80
CA ARG A 26 19.29 13.06 3.64
C ARG A 26 19.40 13.84 2.34
N ALA A 27 18.63 14.92 2.17
CA ALA A 27 18.71 15.79 0.99
C ALA A 27 19.96 16.68 0.95
N LEU A 28 20.56 16.99 2.11
CA LEU A 28 21.67 17.95 2.22
C LEU A 28 23.04 17.31 2.48
N GLY A 29 23.17 16.00 2.53
CA GLY A 29 24.40 15.41 3.05
C GLY A 29 24.89 14.08 2.50
N SER A 30 24.85 13.82 1.19
CA SER A 30 25.67 12.74 0.62
C SER A 30 25.94 12.95 -0.87
N PRO A 31 27.19 12.84 -1.31
CA PRO A 31 27.51 12.71 -2.72
C PRO A 31 27.16 11.28 -3.16
N VAL A 32 26.25 11.16 -4.07
CA VAL A 32 25.51 9.98 -4.55
C VAL A 32 24.27 9.76 -3.68
N ALA A 33 23.14 10.25 -4.15
CA ALA A 33 21.84 9.90 -3.59
C ALA A 33 21.72 8.37 -3.63
N ALA A 34 21.78 7.74 -2.45
CA ALA A 34 21.41 6.34 -2.33
C ALA A 34 19.96 6.26 -2.84
N GLU A 35 19.72 5.43 -3.84
CA GLU A 35 18.37 5.18 -4.34
C GLU A 35 17.49 4.87 -3.13
N GLU A 36 16.39 5.60 -2.96
CA GLU A 36 15.45 5.27 -1.88
C GLU A 36 14.98 3.83 -2.11
N PRO A 37 15.06 2.97 -1.09
CA PRO A 37 14.68 1.57 -1.26
C PRO A 37 13.19 1.51 -1.59
N LEU A 38 12.86 0.84 -2.69
CA LEU A 38 11.50 0.49 -3.05
C LEU A 38 11.16 -0.84 -2.36
N ALA A 39 10.66 -0.78 -1.12
CA ALA A 39 10.41 -1.97 -0.33
C ALA A 39 8.97 -2.48 -0.45
N HIS A 40 8.00 -1.58 -0.62
CA HIS A 40 6.58 -1.90 -0.67
C HIS A 40 5.88 -1.16 -1.80
N VAL A 41 5.28 -1.90 -2.70
CA VAL A 41 4.47 -1.40 -3.82
C VAL A 41 3.02 -1.79 -3.62
N VAL A 42 2.11 -0.83 -3.83
CA VAL A 42 0.66 -1.09 -3.89
C VAL A 42 0.18 -0.88 -5.31
N VAL A 43 -0.59 -1.82 -5.83
CA VAL A 43 -1.29 -1.68 -7.13
C VAL A 43 -2.78 -1.65 -6.86
N ALA A 44 -3.41 -0.52 -7.16
CA ALA A 44 -4.85 -0.33 -7.08
C ALA A 44 -5.43 -0.37 -8.50
N GLY A 45 -6.25 -1.37 -8.80
CA GLY A 45 -6.80 -1.55 -10.14
C GLY A 45 -8.09 -2.34 -10.19
N GLY A 46 -8.94 -2.02 -11.16
CA GLY A 46 -10.23 -2.66 -11.37
C GLY A 46 -11.26 -2.40 -10.26
N VAL A 47 -12.46 -2.84 -10.49
CA VAL A 47 -13.53 -2.89 -9.49
C VAL A 47 -13.77 -4.33 -9.06
N MET A 48 -14.53 -4.56 -8.00
CA MET A 48 -14.76 -5.91 -7.48
C MET A 48 -15.36 -6.87 -8.52
N HIS A 49 -16.22 -6.36 -9.40
CA HIS A 49 -16.78 -7.15 -10.50
C HIS A 49 -15.70 -7.66 -11.47
N ASP A 50 -14.73 -6.81 -11.84
CA ASP A 50 -13.61 -7.19 -12.72
C ASP A 50 -12.74 -8.28 -12.07
N TRP A 51 -12.54 -8.17 -10.75
CA TRP A 51 -11.78 -9.16 -9.98
C TRP A 51 -12.48 -10.52 -9.92
N ALA A 52 -13.81 -10.53 -9.70
CA ALA A 52 -14.62 -11.74 -9.65
C ALA A 52 -14.78 -12.40 -11.03
N ALA A 53 -14.64 -11.65 -12.12
CA ALA A 53 -14.71 -12.18 -13.48
C ALA A 53 -13.45 -12.94 -13.91
N PHE A 54 -12.32 -12.76 -13.24
CA PHE A 54 -11.09 -13.49 -13.56
C PHE A 54 -11.20 -14.97 -13.18
N ASP A 55 -10.66 -15.80 -14.05
CA ASP A 55 -10.48 -17.23 -13.75
C ASP A 55 -9.14 -17.49 -12.99
N GLN A 56 -8.93 -18.75 -12.60
CA GLN A 56 -7.73 -19.16 -11.89
C GLN A 56 -6.44 -18.95 -12.69
N GLY A 57 -6.50 -19.14 -14.01
CA GLY A 57 -5.35 -18.95 -14.90
C GLY A 57 -4.95 -17.48 -14.99
N GLU A 58 -5.94 -16.59 -15.05
CA GLU A 58 -5.74 -15.16 -15.09
C GLU A 58 -5.15 -14.64 -13.78
N TRP A 59 -5.64 -15.10 -12.61
CA TRP A 59 -5.06 -14.76 -11.32
C TRP A 59 -3.62 -15.25 -11.19
N ASN A 60 -3.34 -16.49 -11.58
CA ASN A 60 -1.97 -17.05 -11.53
C ASN A 60 -1.00 -16.22 -12.38
N ARG A 61 -1.40 -15.93 -13.63
CA ARG A 61 -0.59 -15.14 -14.55
C ARG A 61 -0.37 -13.72 -14.02
N ARG A 62 -1.43 -13.06 -13.55
CA ARG A 62 -1.37 -11.69 -13.02
C ARG A 62 -0.39 -11.57 -11.86
N ILE A 63 -0.51 -12.46 -10.88
CA ILE A 63 0.41 -12.46 -9.74
C ILE A 63 1.84 -12.73 -10.19
N SER A 64 2.05 -13.70 -11.08
CA SER A 64 3.39 -14.00 -11.60
C SER A 64 4.01 -12.82 -12.32
N ASP A 65 3.29 -12.21 -13.27
CA ASP A 65 3.78 -11.08 -14.08
C ASP A 65 4.18 -9.87 -13.21
N LEU A 66 3.36 -9.54 -12.21
CA LEU A 66 3.63 -8.41 -11.33
C LEU A 66 4.80 -8.68 -10.38
N VAL A 67 4.89 -9.90 -9.88
CA VAL A 67 5.97 -10.34 -9.00
C VAL A 67 7.30 -10.35 -9.75
N ASP A 68 7.33 -10.91 -10.97
CA ASP A 68 8.54 -10.99 -11.81
C ASP A 68 9.09 -9.58 -12.11
N ALA A 69 8.22 -8.59 -12.32
CA ALA A 69 8.62 -7.20 -12.52
C ALA A 69 9.31 -6.59 -11.30
N LEU A 70 8.90 -6.97 -10.09
CA LEU A 70 9.36 -6.36 -8.84
C LEU A 70 10.53 -7.10 -8.19
N GLU A 71 10.76 -8.37 -8.53
CA GLU A 71 11.78 -9.19 -7.86
C GLU A 71 13.19 -8.62 -8.05
N HIS A 72 13.48 -8.04 -9.22
CA HIS A 72 14.77 -7.41 -9.54
C HIS A 72 14.93 -6.00 -8.95
N GLU A 73 13.85 -5.41 -8.45
CA GLU A 73 13.81 -4.06 -7.91
C GLU A 73 14.08 -4.00 -6.40
N GLY A 74 14.25 -5.15 -5.75
CA GLY A 74 14.46 -5.24 -4.31
C GLY A 74 13.19 -5.07 -3.49
N VAL A 75 12.01 -5.12 -4.14
CA VAL A 75 10.70 -5.04 -3.49
C VAL A 75 10.48 -6.26 -2.63
N ARG A 76 10.01 -6.03 -1.42
CA ARG A 76 9.64 -7.10 -0.49
C ARG A 76 8.14 -7.37 -0.48
N TRP A 77 7.33 -6.32 -0.61
CA TRP A 77 5.87 -6.40 -0.48
C TRP A 77 5.18 -5.88 -1.73
N LEU A 78 4.25 -6.66 -2.26
CA LEU A 78 3.29 -6.23 -3.28
C LEU A 78 1.88 -6.34 -2.71
N THR A 79 1.17 -5.23 -2.57
CA THR A 79 -0.23 -5.23 -2.16
C THR A 79 -1.12 -4.93 -3.36
N LEU A 80 -2.10 -5.80 -3.61
CA LEU A 80 -3.13 -5.61 -4.65
C LEU A 80 -4.45 -5.23 -3.99
N VAL A 81 -5.09 -4.18 -4.48
CA VAL A 81 -6.39 -3.70 -4.00
C VAL A 81 -7.28 -3.30 -5.18
N PRO A 82 -8.63 -3.44 -5.09
CA PRO A 82 -9.51 -2.85 -6.07
C PRO A 82 -9.56 -1.33 -5.92
N VAL A 83 -9.84 -0.61 -6.99
CA VAL A 83 -10.00 0.86 -6.93
C VAL A 83 -11.27 1.24 -6.16
N SER A 84 -12.35 0.50 -6.39
CA SER A 84 -13.64 0.71 -5.74
C SER A 84 -14.52 -0.54 -5.78
N ALA A 85 -15.69 -0.48 -5.13
CA ALA A 85 -16.70 -1.54 -5.20
C ALA A 85 -17.26 -1.74 -6.63
N GLY A 86 -17.26 -0.67 -7.43
CA GLY A 86 -18.00 -0.64 -8.68
C GLY A 86 -19.49 -0.28 -8.48
N VAL A 87 -20.23 -0.32 -9.57
CA VAL A 87 -21.68 0.00 -9.56
C VAL A 87 -22.52 -1.23 -9.15
N GLU A 88 -22.08 -2.41 -9.57
CA GLU A 88 -22.80 -3.66 -9.31
C GLU A 88 -22.17 -4.38 -8.10
N PRO A 89 -22.98 -4.78 -7.13
CA PRO A 89 -22.49 -5.58 -6.01
C PRO A 89 -22.10 -6.98 -6.50
N VAL A 90 -21.01 -7.51 -5.95
CA VAL A 90 -20.59 -8.91 -6.15
C VAL A 90 -21.28 -9.75 -5.07
N ASP A 91 -21.86 -10.87 -5.44
CA ASP A 91 -22.55 -11.74 -4.49
C ASP A 91 -21.58 -12.51 -3.58
N ALA A 92 -22.12 -13.14 -2.52
CA ALA A 92 -21.30 -13.81 -1.53
C ALA A 92 -20.58 -15.07 -2.08
N ASP A 93 -21.19 -15.77 -3.04
CA ASP A 93 -20.62 -16.97 -3.64
C ASP A 93 -19.47 -16.60 -4.58
N ASP A 94 -19.61 -15.50 -5.34
CA ASP A 94 -18.55 -14.96 -6.19
C ASP A 94 -17.38 -14.43 -5.35
N LEU A 95 -17.63 -13.80 -4.23
CA LEU A 95 -16.58 -13.38 -3.30
C LEU A 95 -15.84 -14.58 -2.71
N ALA A 96 -16.56 -15.62 -2.27
CA ALA A 96 -15.93 -16.83 -1.75
C ALA A 96 -15.08 -17.55 -2.81
N ARG A 97 -15.58 -17.57 -4.06
CA ARG A 97 -14.83 -18.13 -5.20
C ARG A 97 -13.56 -17.31 -5.49
N LEU A 98 -13.68 -15.99 -5.48
CA LEU A 98 -12.56 -15.07 -5.66
C LEU A 98 -11.47 -15.30 -4.59
N ASP A 99 -11.84 -15.34 -3.32
CA ASP A 99 -10.91 -15.61 -2.22
C ASP A 99 -10.18 -16.95 -2.41
N ALA A 100 -10.90 -18.02 -2.80
CA ALA A 100 -10.30 -19.32 -3.06
C ALA A 100 -9.31 -19.30 -4.23
N MET A 101 -9.61 -18.55 -5.30
CA MET A 101 -8.73 -18.41 -6.45
C MET A 101 -7.47 -17.61 -6.11
N ILE A 102 -7.61 -16.52 -5.37
CA ILE A 102 -6.49 -15.71 -4.88
C ILE A 102 -5.58 -16.55 -3.99
N ASP A 103 -6.12 -17.23 -3.00
CA ASP A 103 -5.37 -18.11 -2.11
C ASP A 103 -4.58 -19.19 -2.86
N LYS A 104 -5.19 -19.75 -3.89
CA LYS A 104 -4.52 -20.76 -4.73
C LYS A 104 -3.41 -20.13 -5.56
N ALA A 105 -3.61 -18.96 -6.13
CA ALA A 105 -2.60 -18.24 -6.90
C ALA A 105 -1.40 -17.86 -6.03
N LEU A 106 -1.63 -17.36 -4.81
CA LEU A 106 -0.58 -17.02 -3.85
C LEU A 106 0.27 -18.24 -3.45
N ARG A 107 -0.36 -19.40 -3.27
CA ARG A 107 0.38 -20.65 -2.98
C ARG A 107 1.27 -21.13 -4.14
N HIS A 108 1.01 -20.70 -5.36
CA HIS A 108 1.81 -21.05 -6.54
C HIS A 108 2.99 -20.09 -6.75
N SER A 109 2.92 -18.88 -6.23
CA SER A 109 4.02 -17.92 -6.29
C SER A 109 5.19 -18.42 -5.44
N ARG A 110 6.40 -18.49 -6.04
CA ARG A 110 7.65 -18.90 -5.38
C ARG A 110 8.66 -17.75 -5.30
N SER A 111 8.21 -16.54 -5.41
CA SER A 111 9.07 -15.36 -5.39
C SER A 111 9.48 -14.97 -3.96
N ARG A 112 10.49 -14.11 -3.88
CA ARG A 112 10.87 -13.41 -2.65
C ARG A 112 9.94 -12.24 -2.33
N VAL A 113 9.16 -11.78 -3.32
CA VAL A 113 8.15 -10.75 -3.13
C VAL A 113 6.94 -11.37 -2.45
N GLU A 114 6.61 -10.90 -1.27
CA GLU A 114 5.43 -11.33 -0.53
C GLU A 114 4.20 -10.57 -1.06
N VAL A 115 3.23 -11.32 -1.60
CA VAL A 115 2.03 -10.74 -2.21
C VAL A 115 0.87 -10.73 -1.21
N ILE A 116 0.28 -9.57 -1.05
CA ILE A 116 -0.91 -9.33 -0.24
C ILE A 116 -2.05 -8.96 -1.18
N VAL A 117 -3.14 -9.70 -1.16
CA VAL A 117 -4.34 -9.35 -1.92
C VAL A 117 -5.45 -8.99 -0.96
N ARG A 118 -6.04 -7.81 -1.14
CA ARG A 118 -7.10 -7.28 -0.27
C ARG A 118 -8.34 -6.97 -1.12
N PRO A 119 -9.27 -7.91 -1.26
CA PRO A 119 -10.48 -7.72 -2.05
C PRO A 119 -11.51 -6.87 -1.29
N GLU A 120 -11.08 -5.80 -0.65
CA GLU A 120 -11.91 -4.90 0.14
C GLU A 120 -11.93 -3.51 -0.51
N PRO A 121 -13.03 -3.14 -1.19
CA PRO A 121 -13.10 -1.90 -1.94
C PRO A 121 -13.32 -0.66 -1.07
N ASP A 122 -13.78 -0.84 0.18
CA ASP A 122 -14.04 0.25 1.14
C ASP A 122 -12.95 0.29 2.23
N GLY A 123 -11.96 1.14 2.01
CA GLY A 123 -10.86 1.35 2.95
C GLY A 123 -11.31 1.93 4.29
N ARG A 124 -12.39 2.72 4.33
CA ARG A 124 -12.92 3.27 5.59
C ARG A 124 -13.56 2.18 6.43
N ALA A 125 -14.38 1.33 5.81
CA ALA A 125 -14.99 0.19 6.49
C ALA A 125 -13.91 -0.79 6.98
N ARG A 126 -12.88 -1.05 6.16
CA ARG A 126 -11.72 -1.86 6.57
C ARG A 126 -11.02 -1.23 7.78
N PHE A 127 -10.74 0.06 7.75
CA PHE A 127 -10.09 0.76 8.84
C PHE A 127 -10.90 0.69 10.14
N ALA A 128 -12.22 0.89 10.06
CA ALA A 128 -13.11 0.77 11.22
C ALA A 128 -13.06 -0.64 11.84
N ARG A 129 -13.11 -1.70 11.01
CA ARG A 129 -12.97 -3.09 11.50
C ARG A 129 -11.62 -3.37 12.15
N ILE A 130 -10.54 -2.77 11.66
CA ILE A 130 -9.21 -2.89 12.27
C ILE A 130 -9.20 -2.25 13.65
N VAL A 131 -9.75 -1.05 13.80
CA VAL A 131 -9.86 -0.36 15.09
C VAL A 131 -10.69 -1.18 16.08
N ASP A 132 -11.83 -1.73 15.65
CA ASP A 132 -12.69 -2.57 16.51
C ASP A 132 -11.97 -3.85 16.96
N ARG A 133 -11.19 -4.48 16.07
CA ARG A 133 -10.37 -5.65 16.42
C ARG A 133 -9.31 -5.30 17.47
N LEU A 134 -8.59 -4.20 17.28
CA LEU A 134 -7.60 -3.75 18.26
C LEU A 134 -8.23 -3.48 19.64
N ARG A 135 -9.42 -2.89 19.66
CA ARG A 135 -10.16 -2.67 20.93
C ARG A 135 -10.60 -3.98 21.58
N ALA A 136 -11.08 -4.94 20.79
CA ALA A 136 -11.46 -6.26 21.31
C ALA A 136 -10.25 -7.01 21.89
N ASP A 137 -9.10 -6.92 21.23
CA ASP A 137 -7.84 -7.51 21.71
C ASP A 137 -7.39 -6.87 23.03
N ASP A 138 -7.50 -5.55 23.17
CA ASP A 138 -7.17 -4.84 24.42
C ASP A 138 -8.10 -5.27 25.56
N VAL A 139 -9.39 -5.35 25.31
CA VAL A 139 -10.39 -5.84 26.31
C VAL A 139 -10.06 -7.27 26.73
N SER A 140 -9.73 -8.15 25.78
CA SER A 140 -9.41 -9.56 26.08
C SER A 140 -8.16 -9.71 26.94
N ARG A 141 -7.22 -8.78 26.83
CA ARG A 141 -5.97 -8.73 27.62
C ARG A 141 -6.11 -7.96 28.92
N GLY A 142 -7.26 -7.36 29.20
CA GLY A 142 -7.48 -6.48 30.35
C GLY A 142 -6.65 -5.20 30.32
N VAL A 143 -6.28 -4.73 29.13
CA VAL A 143 -5.45 -3.53 28.94
C VAL A 143 -6.33 -2.41 28.38
N HIS A 144 -6.14 -1.19 28.89
CA HIS A 144 -6.73 0.01 28.30
C HIS A 144 -5.61 0.80 27.64
N SER A 145 -5.28 0.45 26.39
CA SER A 145 -4.28 1.18 25.63
C SER A 145 -4.90 2.27 24.80
N THR A 146 -4.15 3.36 24.60
CA THR A 146 -4.47 4.34 23.57
C THR A 146 -3.82 3.87 22.27
N ALA A 147 -4.60 3.67 21.22
CA ALA A 147 -4.06 3.31 19.92
C ALA A 147 -3.04 4.38 19.47
N SER A 148 -1.78 4.00 19.34
CA SER A 148 -0.76 4.86 18.77
C SER A 148 -0.81 4.79 17.24
N GLU A 149 -0.34 5.84 16.55
CA GLU A 149 -0.14 5.83 15.10
C GLU A 149 0.60 4.56 14.65
N GLN A 150 1.67 4.19 15.36
CA GLN A 150 2.46 3.00 15.04
C GLN A 150 1.67 1.69 15.19
N THR A 151 0.79 1.58 16.18
CA THR A 151 -0.07 0.41 16.37
C THR A 151 -1.09 0.30 15.23
N LEU A 152 -1.69 1.43 14.86
CA LEU A 152 -2.63 1.50 13.73
C LEU A 152 -1.93 1.17 12.41
N ALA A 153 -0.77 1.78 12.13
CA ALA A 153 0.01 1.50 10.93
C ALA A 153 0.30 0.00 10.78
N ARG A 154 0.82 -0.63 11.84
CA ARG A 154 1.08 -2.08 11.82
C ARG A 154 -0.16 -2.90 11.55
N ALA A 155 -1.29 -2.55 12.15
CA ALA A 155 -2.54 -3.29 11.96
C ALA A 155 -3.14 -3.10 10.56
N VAL A 156 -3.02 -1.90 9.99
CA VAL A 156 -3.52 -1.57 8.64
C VAL A 156 -2.66 -2.24 7.57
N LEU A 157 -1.35 -2.23 7.73
CA LEU A 157 -0.41 -2.73 6.72
C LEU A 157 -0.18 -4.24 6.81
N ALA A 158 -0.46 -4.86 7.96
CA ALA A 158 -0.19 -6.29 8.16
C ALA A 158 -0.68 -7.16 6.99
N PRO A 159 0.12 -8.17 6.57
CA PRO A 159 1.38 -8.62 7.15
C PRO A 159 2.60 -7.76 6.79
N ALA A 160 2.49 -6.77 5.89
CA ALA A 160 3.61 -5.90 5.58
C ALA A 160 4.09 -5.12 6.82
N ASP A 161 5.41 -4.99 6.95
CA ASP A 161 6.07 -4.29 8.05
C ASP A 161 6.63 -2.91 7.64
N ALA A 162 6.41 -2.52 6.40
CA ALA A 162 6.81 -1.25 5.81
C ALA A 162 5.60 -0.50 5.24
N GLU A 163 5.62 0.82 5.34
CA GLU A 163 4.67 1.67 4.61
C GLU A 163 4.93 1.60 3.11
N PRO A 164 3.90 1.76 2.25
CA PRO A 164 4.12 1.78 0.83
C PRO A 164 5.00 2.96 0.40
N ASP A 165 5.99 2.67 -0.45
CA ASP A 165 6.82 3.67 -1.10
C ASP A 165 6.16 4.18 -2.38
N LEU A 166 5.53 3.26 -3.12
CA LEU A 166 4.87 3.51 -4.39
C LEU A 166 3.44 2.96 -4.39
N VAL A 167 2.50 3.79 -4.81
CA VAL A 167 1.13 3.38 -5.14
C VAL A 167 0.90 3.59 -6.64
N VAL A 168 0.63 2.50 -7.35
CA VAL A 168 0.25 2.51 -8.76
C VAL A 168 -1.26 2.44 -8.86
N VAL A 169 -1.89 3.45 -9.44
CA VAL A 169 -3.34 3.52 -9.64
C VAL A 169 -3.64 3.28 -11.12
N LEU A 170 -4.45 2.27 -11.40
CA LEU A 170 -4.86 1.93 -12.76
C LEU A 170 -6.22 2.54 -13.08
N GLY A 171 -6.34 3.05 -14.29
CA GLY A 171 -7.53 3.72 -14.77
C GLY A 171 -7.38 5.23 -14.87
N PRO A 172 -8.49 5.97 -15.04
CA PRO A 172 -8.45 7.41 -15.24
C PRO A 172 -7.71 8.15 -14.10
N PRO A 173 -6.82 9.12 -14.42
CA PRO A 173 -5.94 9.75 -13.43
C PRO A 173 -6.64 10.72 -12.47
N ASP A 174 -7.95 10.89 -12.61
CA ASP A 174 -8.81 11.73 -11.76
C ASP A 174 -9.50 10.96 -10.64
N THR A 175 -9.34 9.64 -10.60
CA THR A 175 -10.02 8.78 -9.64
C THR A 175 -9.03 8.24 -8.59
N LEU A 176 -9.20 8.67 -7.35
CA LEU A 176 -8.46 8.08 -6.24
C LEU A 176 -9.15 6.81 -5.72
N PRO A 177 -8.39 5.75 -5.41
CA PRO A 177 -8.95 4.52 -4.88
C PRO A 177 -9.66 4.71 -3.54
N THR A 178 -10.91 4.26 -3.43
CA THR A 178 -11.67 4.29 -2.16
C THR A 178 -11.19 3.21 -1.18
N SER A 179 -10.47 2.20 -1.67
CA SER A 179 -9.85 1.13 -0.88
C SER A 179 -8.65 1.59 -0.06
N LEU A 180 -8.01 2.70 -0.44
CA LEU A 180 -6.83 3.23 0.21
C LEU A 180 -7.18 4.42 1.10
N VAL A 181 -6.89 4.31 2.39
CA VAL A 181 -7.12 5.38 3.39
C VAL A 181 -5.82 5.77 4.06
N TRP A 182 -5.00 4.79 4.41
CA TRP A 182 -3.74 4.98 5.12
C TRP A 182 -2.56 5.05 4.16
N GLU A 183 -2.59 4.22 3.15
CA GLU A 183 -1.49 3.92 2.26
C GLU A 183 -1.03 5.12 1.43
N LEU A 184 -1.96 6.06 1.13
CA LEU A 184 -1.67 7.26 0.33
C LEU A 184 -0.93 8.37 1.08
N ALA A 185 -0.83 8.29 2.41
CA ALA A 185 -0.35 9.41 3.22
C ALA A 185 1.11 9.79 2.98
N TYR A 186 1.95 8.80 2.64
CA TYR A 186 3.40 8.98 2.51
C TYR A 186 3.99 8.33 1.27
N SER A 187 3.16 7.79 0.38
CA SER A 187 3.57 7.12 -0.85
C SER A 187 3.70 8.10 -2.01
N GLU A 188 4.59 7.82 -2.94
CA GLU A 188 4.52 8.39 -4.28
C GLU A 188 3.39 7.71 -5.06
N VAL A 189 2.60 8.50 -5.80
CA VAL A 189 1.48 7.98 -6.58
C VAL A 189 1.80 8.10 -8.07
N VAL A 190 1.65 7.00 -8.79
CA VAL A 190 1.75 6.94 -10.24
C VAL A 190 0.43 6.46 -10.82
N PHE A 191 -0.12 7.21 -11.76
CA PHE A 191 -1.33 6.83 -12.49
C PHE A 191 -0.95 6.22 -13.83
N LEU A 192 -1.56 5.06 -14.13
CA LEU A 192 -1.47 4.42 -15.43
C LEU A 192 -2.89 4.33 -16.01
N ASP A 193 -3.13 5.01 -17.12
CA ASP A 193 -4.44 5.01 -17.78
C ASP A 193 -4.64 3.72 -18.60
N ILE A 194 -4.69 2.61 -17.89
CA ILE A 194 -4.93 1.27 -18.42
C ILE A 194 -5.94 0.53 -17.53
N PRO A 195 -6.76 -0.36 -18.09
CA PRO A 195 -7.65 -1.19 -17.28
C PRO A 195 -6.87 -2.27 -16.51
N TRP A 196 -7.45 -2.74 -15.40
CA TRP A 196 -6.91 -3.83 -14.60
C TRP A 196 -6.60 -5.10 -15.41
N SER A 197 -7.43 -5.39 -16.41
CA SER A 197 -7.25 -6.54 -17.30
C SER A 197 -5.97 -6.50 -18.16
N GLU A 198 -5.39 -5.32 -18.36
CA GLU A 198 -4.25 -5.10 -19.28
C GLU A 198 -2.92 -4.86 -18.56
N ILE A 199 -2.91 -4.75 -17.23
CA ILE A 199 -1.64 -4.53 -16.54
C ILE A 199 -0.68 -5.69 -16.79
N SER A 200 0.57 -5.35 -17.06
CA SER A 200 1.68 -6.29 -17.30
C SER A 200 2.92 -5.88 -16.50
N SER A 201 3.94 -6.74 -16.54
CA SER A 201 5.25 -6.43 -15.99
C SER A 201 5.85 -5.14 -16.55
N GLU A 202 5.69 -4.88 -17.84
CA GLU A 202 6.21 -3.67 -18.49
C GLU A 202 5.54 -2.40 -17.98
N HIS A 203 4.23 -2.43 -17.76
CA HIS A 203 3.50 -1.30 -17.18
C HIS A 203 3.96 -0.99 -15.75
N LEU A 204 4.19 -2.03 -14.95
CA LEU A 204 4.68 -1.85 -13.60
C LEU A 204 6.11 -1.32 -13.59
N GLN A 205 6.97 -1.78 -14.52
CA GLN A 205 8.31 -1.25 -14.68
C GLN A 205 8.30 0.25 -15.02
N VAL A 206 7.39 0.70 -15.90
CA VAL A 206 7.22 2.13 -16.21
C VAL A 206 6.90 2.93 -14.94
N ALA A 207 6.05 2.41 -14.06
CA ALA A 207 5.72 3.08 -12.80
C ALA A 207 6.91 3.13 -11.85
N VAL A 208 7.69 2.07 -11.74
CA VAL A 208 8.93 2.01 -10.95
C VAL A 208 9.98 3.00 -11.49
N ASP A 209 10.13 3.08 -12.79
CA ASP A 209 11.06 4.02 -13.43
C ASP A 209 10.64 5.49 -13.20
N ASP A 210 9.34 5.77 -13.19
CA ASP A 210 8.83 7.10 -12.87
C ASP A 210 9.08 7.46 -11.40
N PHE A 211 8.82 6.53 -10.47
CA PHE A 211 9.15 6.67 -9.06
C PHE A 211 10.64 7.02 -8.85
N ARG A 212 11.53 6.28 -9.49
CA ARG A 212 12.99 6.50 -9.40
C ARG A 212 13.40 7.85 -9.97
N ARG A 213 12.79 8.28 -11.08
CA ARG A 213 13.06 9.60 -11.67
C ARG A 213 12.64 10.76 -10.78
N ARG A 214 11.52 10.63 -10.06
CA ARG A 214 11.04 11.65 -9.13
C ARG A 214 11.99 11.78 -7.93
N ASN A 215 12.41 10.69 -7.35
CA ASN A 215 13.35 10.69 -6.24
C ASN A 215 14.70 11.31 -6.59
N ARG A 216 15.22 11.11 -7.81
CA ARG A 216 16.46 11.78 -8.29
C ARG A 216 16.30 13.30 -8.39
N ARG A 217 15.13 13.81 -8.73
CA ARG A 217 14.89 15.27 -8.82
C ARG A 217 14.83 15.96 -7.45
N PHE A 218 14.38 15.27 -6.43
CA PHE A 218 14.33 15.80 -5.07
C PHE A 218 15.63 15.53 -4.28
N GLY A 219 16.50 14.66 -4.75
CA GLY A 219 17.83 14.34 -4.17
C GLY A 219 18.99 15.16 -4.74
N GLY A 220 18.80 15.88 -5.83
CA GLY A 220 19.82 16.70 -6.48
C GLY A 220 19.41 18.17 -6.49
N ILE A 221 19.84 18.94 -5.51
CA ILE A 221 19.93 20.39 -5.69
C ILE A 221 21.28 20.59 -6.39
N ASP A 222 21.24 20.74 -7.71
CA ASP A 222 22.36 21.27 -8.44
C ASP A 222 22.57 22.71 -7.95
N ALA A 223 23.73 22.92 -7.30
CA ALA A 223 24.20 24.21 -6.87
C ALA A 223 24.79 25.00 -8.07
#